data_40127162284b6623e0215240d4712b0c
#
_entry.id   40127162284b6623e0215240d4712b0c
#
_cell.length_a   1.000
_cell.length_b   1.000
_cell.length_c   1.000
_cell.angle_alpha   90.00
_cell.angle_beta   90.00
_cell.angle_gamma   90.00
#
_symmetry.space_group_name_H-M   'P 1'
#
loop_
_entity.id
_entity.type
_entity.pdbx_description
1 polymer ?
#
loop_
_entity_poly.entity_id
_entity_poly.type
_entity_poly.pdbx_seq_one_letter_code
_entity_poly.pdbx_strand_id
1 'polypeptide(L)'
;CTMAEYKGGLFETDDFICRTDFYKGIKNECSDCYLFNKRDMKYCFENITQFANDISEMYGDNIILIKTEPKSKFITTDYYLDDLKDDGMLEIKKKFISLCEERFAGVTGCYVIDISKHFYSSDRFPLGGAHIVHYEDEFYRQTAEYISEILKGTDKKIFSTVDDTYLLLRTLKLDRDKD
;
A
#
# COMPACT_ATOMS: atom_id res chain seq x y z
N CYS A 1 9.86 4.52 4.63
CA CYS A 1 9.15 5.73 5.07
C CYS A 1 9.92 6.40 6.20
N THR A 2 10.05 7.70 6.16
CA THR A 2 10.57 8.53 7.24
C THR A 2 9.39 9.21 7.93
N MET A 3 9.36 9.17 9.25
CA MET A 3 8.35 9.84 10.06
C MET A 3 8.96 11.06 10.73
N ALA A 4 8.21 12.14 10.83
CA ALA A 4 8.60 13.32 11.57
C ALA A 4 7.48 13.75 12.51
N GLU A 5 7.84 14.23 13.68
CA GLU A 5 6.92 14.82 14.64
C GLU A 5 6.96 16.35 14.53
N TYR A 6 5.78 16.94 14.33
CA TYR A 6 5.63 18.39 14.24
C TYR A 6 4.38 18.81 15.01
N LYS A 7 4.58 19.71 15.97
CA LYS A 7 3.47 20.24 16.83
C LYS A 7 2.62 19.15 17.48
N GLY A 8 3.27 18.04 17.89
CA GLY A 8 2.59 16.91 18.54
C GLY A 8 1.89 15.92 17.61
N GLY A 9 1.94 16.14 16.30
CA GLY A 9 1.46 15.19 15.31
C GLY A 9 2.59 14.46 14.59
N LEU A 10 2.37 13.20 14.23
CA LEU A 10 3.26 12.46 13.35
C LEU A 10 2.80 12.59 11.91
N PHE A 11 3.75 12.75 10.99
CA PHE A 11 3.47 12.74 9.57
C PHE A 11 4.55 11.96 8.82
N GLU A 12 4.16 11.33 7.72
CA GLU A 12 5.07 10.62 6.86
C GLU A 12 5.84 11.60 5.99
N THR A 13 7.16 11.38 5.89
CA THR A 13 8.02 12.08 4.95
C THR A 13 8.79 11.05 4.12
N ASP A 14 9.12 11.41 2.91
CA ASP A 14 10.10 10.69 2.11
C ASP A 14 11.40 11.51 1.99
N ASP A 15 12.41 10.91 1.36
CA ASP A 15 13.69 11.61 1.14
C ASP A 15 13.53 12.87 0.29
N PHE A 16 12.51 12.92 -0.57
CA PHE A 16 12.24 14.08 -1.40
C PHE A 16 11.70 15.23 -0.55
N ILE A 17 10.71 14.97 0.28
CA ILE A 17 10.13 15.98 1.18
C ILE A 17 11.20 16.51 2.14
N CYS A 18 12.03 15.63 2.70
CA CYS A 18 13.14 16.02 3.58
C CYS A 18 14.18 16.93 2.92
N ARG A 19 14.28 16.93 1.59
CA ARG A 19 15.19 17.78 0.81
C ARG A 19 14.58 19.10 0.36
N THR A 20 13.27 19.29 0.52
CA THR A 20 12.59 20.51 0.11
C THR A 20 12.93 21.69 1.01
N ASP A 21 12.78 22.89 0.49
CA ASP A 21 12.99 24.12 1.29
C ASP A 21 11.91 24.28 2.35
N PHE A 22 10.72 23.73 2.12
CA PHE A 22 9.66 23.66 3.13
C PHE A 22 10.11 22.87 4.36
N TYR A 23 10.62 21.65 4.16
CA TYR A 23 11.11 20.81 5.26
C TYR A 23 12.31 21.47 5.98
N LYS A 24 13.25 22.06 5.23
CA LYS A 24 14.37 22.80 5.83
C LYS A 24 13.88 23.95 6.71
N GLY A 25 12.81 24.64 6.28
CA GLY A 25 12.20 25.74 7.04
C GLY A 25 11.58 25.29 8.37
N ILE A 26 10.97 24.09 8.41
CA ILE A 26 10.31 23.57 9.61
C ILE A 26 11.17 22.63 10.47
N LYS A 27 12.36 22.28 10.02
CA LYS A 27 13.24 21.30 10.68
C LYS A 27 13.46 21.58 12.17
N ASN A 28 13.61 22.84 12.53
CA ASN A 28 13.82 23.24 13.95
C ASN A 28 12.56 23.13 14.80
N GLU A 29 11.39 23.00 14.17
CA GLU A 29 10.09 22.82 14.83
C GLU A 29 9.71 21.34 14.94
N CYS A 30 10.42 20.46 14.24
CA CYS A 30 10.26 19.02 14.35
C CYS A 30 11.08 18.51 15.53
N SER A 31 10.47 17.71 16.42
CA SER A 31 11.18 17.11 17.55
C SER A 31 12.24 16.14 17.05
N ASP A 32 11.91 15.30 16.08
CA ASP A 32 12.80 14.34 15.45
C ASP A 32 12.31 13.97 14.04
N CYS A 33 13.27 13.64 13.17
CA CYS A 33 13.02 13.00 11.89
C CYS A 33 13.74 11.65 11.91
N TYR A 34 12.98 10.55 11.86
CA TYR A 34 13.51 9.21 12.02
C TYR A 34 12.87 8.22 11.05
N LEU A 35 13.54 7.13 10.80
CA LEU A 35 13.00 6.03 9.99
C LEU A 35 11.85 5.36 10.73
N PHE A 36 10.85 4.92 9.96
CA PHE A 36 9.72 4.19 10.49
C PHE A 36 10.18 2.97 11.30
N ASN A 37 9.86 2.94 12.56
CA ASN A 37 10.34 1.96 13.54
C ASN A 37 9.22 1.40 14.41
N LYS A 38 9.55 0.56 15.38
CA LYS A 38 8.55 -0.08 16.25
C LYS A 38 7.70 0.90 17.08
N ARG A 39 8.24 2.06 17.43
CA ARG A 39 7.51 3.09 18.19
C ARG A 39 6.42 3.70 17.30
N ASP A 40 6.77 4.02 16.05
CA ASP A 40 5.85 4.61 15.10
C ASP A 40 4.74 3.62 14.73
N MET A 41 5.09 2.35 14.55
CA MET A 41 4.11 1.27 14.32
C MET A 41 3.12 1.17 15.46
N LYS A 42 3.60 1.22 16.71
CA LYS A 42 2.73 1.18 17.90
C LYS A 42 1.79 2.38 17.92
N TYR A 43 2.32 3.58 17.72
CA TYR A 43 1.53 4.81 17.66
C TYR A 43 0.45 4.75 16.58
N CYS A 44 0.81 4.38 15.35
CA CYS A 44 -0.15 4.24 14.26
C CYS A 44 -1.22 3.20 14.58
N PHE A 45 -0.82 2.03 15.10
CA PHE A 45 -1.76 0.96 15.43
C PHE A 45 -2.74 1.34 16.56
N GLU A 46 -2.27 2.06 17.57
CA GLU A 46 -3.12 2.54 18.66
C GLU A 46 -4.17 3.57 18.17
N ASN A 47 -3.82 4.37 17.17
CA ASN A 47 -4.70 5.40 16.62
C ASN A 47 -5.58 4.94 15.45
N ILE A 48 -5.33 3.77 14.85
CA ILE A 48 -6.09 3.30 13.68
C ILE A 48 -7.60 3.16 13.98
N THR A 49 -7.96 2.78 15.20
CA THR A 49 -9.35 2.62 15.61
C THR A 49 -10.07 3.97 15.63
N GLN A 50 -9.42 5.00 16.19
CA GLN A 50 -9.98 6.34 16.20
C GLN A 50 -10.13 6.87 14.77
N PHE A 51 -9.08 6.75 13.96
CA PHE A 51 -9.11 7.14 12.55
C PHE A 51 -10.23 6.43 11.79
N ALA A 52 -10.42 5.11 12.00
CA ALA A 52 -11.48 4.35 11.35
C ALA A 52 -12.88 4.82 11.78
N ASN A 53 -13.06 5.17 13.06
CA ASN A 53 -14.31 5.73 13.55
C ASN A 53 -14.60 7.11 12.92
N ASP A 54 -13.61 7.99 12.87
CA ASP A 54 -13.75 9.34 12.29
C ASP A 54 -14.11 9.25 10.79
N ILE A 55 -13.47 8.35 10.06
CA ILE A 55 -13.78 8.09 8.63
C ILE A 55 -15.19 7.52 8.46
N SER A 56 -15.60 6.59 9.33
CA SER A 56 -16.96 6.01 9.30
C SER A 56 -18.03 7.04 9.62
N GLU A 57 -17.76 7.94 10.56
CA GLU A 57 -18.68 9.05 10.89
C GLU A 57 -18.84 10.01 9.71
N MET A 58 -17.75 10.27 8.97
CA MET A 58 -17.76 11.20 7.83
C MET A 58 -18.40 10.60 6.58
N TYR A 59 -18.21 9.32 6.30
CA TYR A 59 -18.53 8.70 5.00
C TYR A 59 -19.54 7.56 5.08
N GLY A 60 -19.88 7.09 6.27
CA GLY A 60 -20.81 5.97 6.47
C GLY A 60 -20.34 4.69 5.77
N ASP A 61 -21.25 4.08 5.01
CA ASP A 61 -20.98 2.82 4.27
C ASP A 61 -20.21 3.02 2.94
N ASN A 62 -19.89 4.27 2.57
CA ASN A 62 -19.24 4.60 1.30
C ASN A 62 -17.72 4.55 1.39
N ILE A 63 -17.19 3.52 2.01
CA ILE A 63 -15.75 3.33 2.21
C ILE A 63 -15.28 2.08 1.45
N ILE A 64 -14.19 2.23 0.70
CA ILE A 64 -13.52 1.13 0.02
C ILE A 64 -12.08 1.08 0.53
N LEU A 65 -11.70 -0.05 1.13
CA LEU A 65 -10.31 -0.33 1.49
C LEU A 65 -9.67 -1.17 0.38
N ILE A 66 -8.62 -0.65 -0.23
CA ILE A 66 -7.76 -1.41 -1.14
C ILE A 66 -6.57 -1.90 -0.32
N LYS A 67 -6.53 -3.21 -0.03
CA LYS A 67 -5.43 -3.80 0.73
C LYS A 67 -4.16 -3.82 -0.11
N THR A 68 -3.04 -3.55 0.56
CA THR A 68 -1.72 -3.49 -0.06
C THR A 68 -0.74 -4.41 0.64
N GLU A 69 -0.10 -5.30 -0.11
CA GLU A 69 0.96 -6.16 0.41
C GLU A 69 2.32 -5.74 -0.17
N PRO A 70 3.24 -5.21 0.64
CA PRO A 70 4.58 -4.85 0.19
C PRO A 70 5.29 -6.01 -0.50
N LYS A 71 5.94 -5.76 -1.64
CA LYS A 71 6.59 -6.78 -2.48
C LYS A 71 8.10 -6.74 -2.31
N SER A 72 8.72 -7.93 -2.37
CA SER A 72 10.18 -8.10 -2.44
C SER A 72 10.69 -8.15 -3.86
N LYS A 73 9.80 -8.38 -4.84
CA LYS A 73 10.16 -8.56 -6.24
C LYS A 73 9.32 -7.66 -7.14
N PHE A 74 9.90 -7.29 -8.27
CA PHE A 74 9.20 -6.56 -9.32
C PHE A 74 9.40 -7.20 -10.68
N ILE A 75 8.45 -6.98 -11.59
CA ILE A 75 8.56 -7.33 -12.99
C ILE A 75 9.18 -6.15 -13.73
N THR A 76 10.27 -6.42 -14.43
CA THR A 76 10.93 -5.43 -15.29
C THR A 76 10.16 -5.22 -16.60
N THR A 77 10.49 -4.17 -17.32
CA THR A 77 9.96 -3.88 -18.66
C THR A 77 10.14 -5.05 -19.63
N ASP A 78 11.19 -5.82 -19.46
CA ASP A 78 11.50 -6.99 -20.32
C ASP A 78 10.93 -8.31 -19.75
N TYR A 79 10.03 -8.24 -18.76
CA TYR A 79 9.36 -9.36 -18.11
C TYR A 79 10.26 -10.30 -17.28
N TYR A 80 11.38 -9.82 -16.78
CA TYR A 80 12.16 -10.53 -15.76
C TYR A 80 11.68 -10.20 -14.35
N LEU A 81 11.81 -11.17 -13.43
CA LEU A 81 11.66 -10.92 -12.00
C LEU A 81 13.00 -10.50 -11.42
N ASP A 82 13.02 -9.33 -10.82
CA ASP A 82 14.18 -8.81 -10.10
C ASP A 82 13.81 -8.46 -8.65
N ASP A 83 14.82 -8.37 -7.80
CA ASP A 83 14.64 -8.12 -6.38
C ASP A 83 14.60 -6.61 -6.08
N LEU A 84 13.61 -6.20 -5.32
CA LEU A 84 13.59 -4.87 -4.73
C LEU A 84 14.61 -4.79 -3.59
N LYS A 85 15.31 -3.68 -3.48
CA LYS A 85 16.19 -3.44 -2.35
C LYS A 85 15.38 -3.45 -1.07
N ASP A 86 15.71 -4.38 -0.18
CA ASP A 86 15.09 -4.51 1.14
C ASP A 86 16.00 -3.87 2.19
N ASP A 87 15.39 -3.12 3.09
CA ASP A 87 16.03 -2.53 4.28
C ASP A 87 16.01 -3.49 5.49
N GLY A 88 15.66 -4.76 5.29
CA GLY A 88 15.48 -5.77 6.33
C GLY A 88 14.17 -5.62 7.12
N MET A 89 13.30 -4.70 6.74
CA MET A 89 12.05 -4.40 7.43
C MET A 89 10.80 -4.90 6.68
N LEU A 90 10.94 -5.50 5.52
CA LEU A 90 9.82 -5.84 4.65
C LEU A 90 8.76 -6.71 5.34
N GLU A 91 9.17 -7.78 6.01
CA GLU A 91 8.24 -8.70 6.68
C GLU A 91 7.55 -8.02 7.89
N ILE A 92 8.24 -7.12 8.56
CA ILE A 92 7.64 -6.32 9.64
C ILE A 92 6.61 -5.35 9.06
N LYS A 93 6.93 -4.68 7.95
CA LYS A 93 6.02 -3.77 7.23
C LYS A 93 4.78 -4.50 6.74
N LYS A 94 4.93 -5.68 6.12
CA LYS A 94 3.80 -6.52 5.70
C LYS A 94 2.85 -6.84 6.84
N LYS A 95 3.40 -7.37 7.94
CA LYS A 95 2.60 -7.71 9.11
C LYS A 95 1.91 -6.50 9.72
N PHE A 96 2.60 -5.38 9.83
CA PHE A 96 2.04 -4.15 10.37
C PHE A 96 0.90 -3.61 9.51
N ILE A 97 1.09 -3.52 8.18
CA ILE A 97 0.07 -3.05 7.24
C ILE A 97 -1.15 -3.96 7.33
N SER A 98 -0.98 -5.29 7.27
CA SER A 98 -2.09 -6.24 7.38
C SER A 98 -2.90 -6.03 8.66
N LEU A 99 -2.24 -5.87 9.81
CA LEU A 99 -2.91 -5.63 11.10
C LEU A 99 -3.70 -4.31 11.10
N CYS A 100 -3.14 -3.25 10.53
CA CYS A 100 -3.82 -1.97 10.41
C CYS A 100 -5.05 -2.04 9.48
N GLU A 101 -4.91 -2.69 8.34
CA GLU A 101 -5.98 -2.89 7.36
C GLU A 101 -7.12 -3.75 7.94
N GLU A 102 -6.78 -4.85 8.63
CA GLU A 102 -7.76 -5.71 9.31
C GLU A 102 -8.52 -4.94 10.41
N ARG A 103 -7.79 -4.16 11.19
CA ARG A 103 -8.39 -3.33 12.24
C ARG A 103 -9.32 -2.27 11.65
N PHE A 104 -8.88 -1.58 10.61
CA PHE A 104 -9.66 -0.56 9.92
C PHE A 104 -10.94 -1.18 9.32
N ALA A 105 -10.82 -2.27 8.57
CA ALA A 105 -11.97 -2.94 7.97
C ALA A 105 -12.97 -3.46 9.04
N GLY A 106 -12.45 -4.00 10.15
CA GLY A 106 -13.29 -4.49 11.25
C GLY A 106 -14.08 -3.38 11.97
N VAL A 107 -13.53 -2.15 12.03
CA VAL A 107 -14.23 -1.01 12.63
C VAL A 107 -15.23 -0.39 11.65
N THR A 108 -14.83 -0.20 10.40
CA THR A 108 -15.65 0.52 9.41
C THR A 108 -16.74 -0.34 8.76
N GLY A 109 -16.55 -1.66 8.68
CA GLY A 109 -17.42 -2.55 7.88
C GLY A 109 -17.40 -2.24 6.38
N CYS A 110 -16.33 -1.62 5.89
CA CYS A 110 -16.17 -1.14 4.52
C CYS A 110 -16.14 -2.27 3.48
N TYR A 111 -16.20 -1.88 2.20
CA TYR A 111 -15.84 -2.79 1.10
C TYR A 111 -14.33 -3.02 1.11
N VAL A 112 -13.89 -4.26 0.87
CA VAL A 112 -12.47 -4.63 0.88
C VAL A 112 -12.08 -5.23 -0.46
N ILE A 113 -11.06 -4.66 -1.11
CA ILE A 113 -10.41 -5.22 -2.31
C ILE A 113 -9.06 -5.79 -1.86
N ASP A 114 -8.93 -7.12 -1.82
CA ASP A 114 -7.77 -7.87 -1.31
C ASP A 114 -7.18 -8.75 -2.41
N ILE A 115 -6.61 -8.13 -3.44
CA ILE A 115 -6.00 -8.82 -4.59
C ILE A 115 -4.50 -8.61 -4.70
N SER A 116 -3.91 -7.70 -3.95
CA SER A 116 -2.50 -7.31 -4.06
C SER A 116 -1.52 -8.49 -3.92
N LYS A 117 -1.86 -9.50 -3.11
CA LYS A 117 -1.04 -10.71 -2.91
C LYS A 117 -0.75 -11.49 -4.22
N HIS A 118 -1.59 -11.35 -5.23
CA HIS A 118 -1.47 -12.05 -6.51
C HIS A 118 -0.59 -11.33 -7.54
N PHE A 119 -0.14 -10.11 -7.24
CA PHE A 119 0.63 -9.27 -8.16
C PHE A 119 2.06 -9.05 -7.66
N TYR A 120 2.96 -8.80 -8.59
CA TYR A 120 4.30 -8.29 -8.30
C TYR A 120 4.30 -6.76 -8.32
N SER A 121 5.39 -6.16 -7.86
CA SER A 121 5.68 -4.77 -8.18
C SER A 121 6.08 -4.64 -9.64
N SER A 122 6.13 -3.42 -10.18
CA SER A 122 6.50 -3.17 -11.57
C SER A 122 7.36 -1.92 -11.71
N ASP A 123 8.37 -1.98 -12.57
CA ASP A 123 9.18 -0.82 -12.95
C ASP A 123 8.45 0.10 -13.95
N ARG A 124 7.35 -0.37 -14.54
CA ARG A 124 6.50 0.41 -15.46
C ARG A 124 5.61 1.42 -14.77
N PHE A 125 5.58 1.42 -13.44
CA PHE A 125 4.74 2.36 -12.72
C PHE A 125 5.16 3.81 -13.04
N PRO A 126 4.24 4.66 -13.55
CA PRO A 126 4.59 5.93 -14.17
C PRO A 126 5.16 6.98 -13.19
N LEU A 127 4.91 6.79 -11.89
CA LEU A 127 5.36 7.71 -10.85
C LEU A 127 6.41 7.04 -9.96
N GLY A 128 7.65 6.96 -10.43
CA GLY A 128 8.77 6.50 -9.62
C GLY A 128 9.25 5.08 -9.87
N GLY A 129 8.68 4.34 -10.83
CA GLY A 129 9.12 2.99 -11.19
C GLY A 129 8.88 1.94 -10.10
N ALA A 130 9.76 0.95 -10.01
CA ALA A 130 9.61 -0.16 -9.07
C ALA A 130 9.70 0.29 -7.61
N HIS A 131 8.68 -0.03 -6.84
CA HIS A 131 8.59 0.22 -5.41
C HIS A 131 7.76 -0.88 -4.74
N ILE A 132 7.93 -1.09 -3.45
CA ILE A 132 7.27 -2.18 -2.69
C ILE A 132 5.74 -2.25 -2.82
N VAL A 133 5.08 -1.17 -3.24
CA VAL A 133 3.61 -1.07 -3.45
C VAL A 133 3.22 -0.50 -4.83
N HIS A 134 4.13 -0.46 -5.79
CA HIS A 134 3.85 -0.08 -7.18
C HIS A 134 3.61 -1.33 -8.02
N TYR A 135 2.37 -1.78 -8.06
CA TYR A 135 2.01 -3.05 -8.69
C TYR A 135 2.00 -2.98 -10.22
N GLU A 136 1.85 -4.15 -10.84
CA GLU A 136 1.56 -4.34 -12.27
C GLU A 136 0.28 -3.59 -12.67
N ASP A 137 0.19 -3.12 -13.91
CA ASP A 137 -0.97 -2.38 -14.45
C ASP A 137 -2.28 -3.13 -14.26
N GLU A 138 -2.23 -4.45 -14.36
CA GLU A 138 -3.38 -5.33 -14.21
C GLU A 138 -4.00 -5.27 -12.80
N PHE A 139 -3.18 -5.05 -11.76
CA PHE A 139 -3.70 -4.81 -10.41
C PHE A 139 -4.64 -3.61 -10.40
N TYR A 140 -4.24 -2.50 -11.03
CA TYR A 140 -5.04 -1.28 -11.05
C TYR A 140 -6.28 -1.44 -11.92
N ARG A 141 -6.18 -2.17 -13.05
CA ARG A 141 -7.32 -2.47 -13.92
C ARG A 141 -8.39 -3.28 -13.16
N GLN A 142 -8.01 -4.38 -12.53
CA GLN A 142 -8.95 -5.21 -11.77
C GLN A 142 -9.50 -4.49 -10.53
N THR A 143 -8.68 -3.69 -9.86
CA THR A 143 -9.14 -2.83 -8.76
C THR A 143 -10.23 -1.85 -9.24
N ALA A 144 -10.04 -1.21 -10.39
CA ALA A 144 -11.02 -0.29 -10.96
C ALA A 144 -12.33 -1.01 -11.34
N GLU A 145 -12.26 -2.25 -11.83
CA GLU A 145 -13.45 -3.08 -12.11
C GLU A 145 -14.25 -3.37 -10.84
N TYR A 146 -13.57 -3.74 -9.74
CA TYR A 146 -14.24 -3.96 -8.46
C TYR A 146 -14.83 -2.67 -7.87
N ILE A 147 -14.14 -1.55 -7.97
CA ILE A 147 -14.71 -0.25 -7.60
C ILE A 147 -15.98 0.02 -8.41
N SER A 148 -15.96 -0.24 -9.73
CA SER A 148 -17.14 -0.07 -10.58
C SER A 148 -18.30 -1.00 -10.17
N GLU A 149 -18.02 -2.25 -9.78
CA GLU A 149 -19.03 -3.18 -9.26
C GLU A 149 -19.64 -2.67 -7.94
N ILE A 150 -18.81 -2.19 -7.03
CA ILE A 150 -19.26 -1.59 -5.77
C ILE A 150 -20.18 -0.39 -6.02
N LEU A 151 -19.78 0.51 -6.92
CA LEU A 151 -20.54 1.73 -7.24
C LEU A 151 -21.89 1.43 -7.95
N LYS A 152 -22.03 0.27 -8.60
CA LYS A 152 -23.29 -0.19 -9.18
C LYS A 152 -24.25 -0.80 -8.15
N GLY A 153 -23.80 -0.97 -6.93
CA GLY A 153 -24.56 -1.55 -5.83
C GLY A 153 -24.46 -3.08 -5.79
N THR A 154 -23.60 -3.58 -4.94
CA THR A 154 -23.41 -5.01 -4.69
C THR A 154 -23.48 -5.30 -3.20
N ASP A 155 -24.01 -6.45 -2.85
CA ASP A 155 -24.01 -6.94 -1.45
C ASP A 155 -22.66 -7.57 -1.07
N LYS A 156 -21.82 -7.84 -2.04
CA LYS A 156 -20.49 -8.42 -1.83
C LYS A 156 -19.56 -7.41 -1.18
N LYS A 157 -19.07 -7.72 0.02
CA LYS A 157 -18.17 -6.83 0.77
C LYS A 157 -16.68 -7.10 0.54
N ILE A 158 -16.29 -8.31 0.11
CA ILE A 158 -14.88 -8.69 -0.05
C ILE A 158 -14.63 -9.19 -1.46
N PHE A 159 -13.63 -8.60 -2.13
CA PHE A 159 -13.17 -8.92 -3.49
C PHE A 159 -11.73 -9.41 -3.40
N SER A 160 -11.51 -10.71 -3.59
CA SER A 160 -10.18 -11.34 -3.41
C SER A 160 -9.79 -12.30 -4.55
N THR A 161 -10.61 -12.37 -5.61
CA THR A 161 -10.32 -13.19 -6.80
C THR A 161 -9.57 -12.38 -7.84
N VAL A 162 -8.79 -13.04 -8.67
CA VAL A 162 -8.02 -12.43 -9.76
C VAL A 162 -8.30 -13.21 -11.03
N ASP A 163 -8.13 -12.58 -12.17
CA ASP A 163 -8.25 -13.23 -13.49
C ASP A 163 -7.18 -14.32 -13.65
N ASP A 164 -7.60 -15.58 -13.62
CA ASP A 164 -6.73 -16.75 -13.77
C ASP A 164 -6.03 -16.76 -15.14
N THR A 165 -6.69 -16.25 -16.18
CA THR A 165 -6.09 -16.15 -17.52
C THR A 165 -4.91 -15.20 -17.51
N TYR A 166 -5.03 -14.06 -16.82
CA TYR A 166 -3.92 -13.14 -16.65
C TYR A 166 -2.74 -13.80 -15.91
N LEU A 167 -3.02 -14.46 -14.79
CA LEU A 167 -1.98 -15.13 -13.99
C LEU A 167 -1.22 -16.17 -14.79
N LEU A 168 -1.94 -16.98 -15.59
CA LEU A 168 -1.35 -17.97 -16.48
C LEU A 168 -0.45 -17.32 -17.54
N LEU A 169 -0.97 -16.32 -18.25
CA LEU A 169 -0.21 -15.62 -19.31
C LEU A 169 1.04 -14.93 -18.76
N ARG A 170 0.96 -14.33 -17.57
CA ARG A 170 2.10 -13.74 -16.89
C ARG A 170 3.17 -14.79 -16.59
N THR A 171 2.77 -15.95 -16.02
CA THR A 171 3.68 -17.05 -15.71
C THR A 171 4.40 -17.53 -16.97
N LEU A 172 3.66 -17.76 -18.06
CA LEU A 172 4.24 -18.17 -19.34
C LEU A 172 5.24 -17.15 -19.92
N LYS A 173 5.00 -15.85 -19.71
CA LYS A 173 5.95 -14.80 -20.14
C LYS A 173 7.24 -14.82 -19.31
N LEU A 174 7.11 -14.95 -17.99
CA LEU A 174 8.26 -15.00 -17.07
C LEU A 174 9.11 -16.27 -17.23
N ASP A 175 8.52 -17.37 -17.68
CA ASP A 175 9.24 -18.65 -17.90
C ASP A 175 10.00 -18.68 -19.23
N ARG A 176 9.60 -17.90 -20.24
CA ARG A 176 10.26 -17.85 -21.54
C ARG A 176 11.69 -17.32 -21.50
N ASP A 177 12.01 -16.54 -20.49
CA ASP A 177 13.27 -15.83 -20.37
C ASP A 177 14.28 -16.57 -19.47
N LYS A 178 13.99 -17.84 -19.12
CA LYS A 178 14.90 -18.71 -18.33
C LYS A 178 15.75 -19.65 -19.20
N ASP A 179 15.51 -19.71 -20.51
CA ASP A 179 16.24 -20.50 -21.50
C ASP A 179 17.21 -19.61 -22.31
#